data_25e62e81415f347936f75104b886dba4
#
_entry.id   25e62e81415f347936f75104b886dba4
#
_cell.length_a   1.000
_cell.length_b   1.000
_cell.length_c   1.000
_cell.angle_alpha   90.00
_cell.angle_beta   90.00
_cell.angle_gamma   90.00
#
_symmetry.space_group_name_H-M   'P 1'
#
loop_
_entity.id
_entity.type
_entity.pdbx_description
1 polymer ?
#
loop_
_entity_poly.entity_id
_entity_poly.type
_entity_poly.pdbx_seq_one_letter_code
_entity_poly.pdbx_strand_id
1 'polypeptide(L)'
;MNYEQCECIVTIATFSAYHIFLLDKARLSALLESNSRCSLYRSLLWRLTRKTCRGVSCTLPLVQSRAARLSPLLRFGDKIKEAHARYDTNRVHLFAEMKILQSISMLYCACYAVTGQAQAYPNKPIRLIVPYAAGGNGDILARVDAQMLAEGLRQQVVVDNRVGANGIIGTDLCAKAPPDGYTLLYAGNGHATNPALYDKLPYDSIKDFDAISLVASSPLVLAVTNSLPVTSVKGLIALAKAQPHKLTFATAGTGSSGHLSAILFNTMAGLDILHVPYRSVSQATTDLISGQIQVMFPSFTSALPHLKARRVRALAVTSAQRSALLPEMPTVVEAGVAGYQMTIWNGILAPAHLPKPIVARLNAQLQTIANDRDVKERFASIGADPDHSTPEALNAFIKLEIAKWDKLLRAAGVRID
;
A
#
# COMPACT_ATOMS: atom_id res chain seq x y z
N MET A 1 -29.66 -6.93 -17.86
CA MET A 1 -30.63 -7.56 -16.95
C MET A 1 -30.07 -7.33 -15.56
N ASN A 2 -30.72 -6.45 -14.75
CA ASN A 2 -30.17 -5.98 -13.49
C ASN A 2 -30.21 -7.05 -12.40
N TYR A 3 -29.24 -7.01 -11.47
CA TYR A 3 -29.03 -7.96 -10.38
C TYR A 3 -30.29 -8.22 -9.53
N GLU A 4 -31.14 -7.22 -9.36
CA GLU A 4 -32.43 -7.33 -8.65
C GLU A 4 -33.50 -8.20 -9.36
N GLN A 5 -33.40 -8.39 -10.67
CA GLN A 5 -34.31 -9.24 -11.42
C GLN A 5 -33.95 -10.73 -11.34
N CYS A 6 -32.70 -11.05 -11.07
CA CYS A 6 -32.26 -12.45 -10.86
C CYS A 6 -32.65 -12.96 -9.47
N GLU A 7 -32.61 -12.15 -8.43
CA GLU A 7 -33.02 -12.59 -7.08
C GLU A 7 -34.51 -12.87 -7.01
N CYS A 8 -35.34 -12.11 -7.72
CA CYS A 8 -36.78 -12.33 -7.74
C CYS A 8 -37.17 -13.66 -8.43
N ILE A 9 -36.46 -14.07 -9.46
CA ILE A 9 -36.75 -15.31 -10.20
C ILE A 9 -36.30 -16.55 -9.41
N VAL A 10 -35.14 -16.47 -8.73
CA VAL A 10 -34.64 -17.59 -7.91
C VAL A 10 -35.50 -17.78 -6.66
N THR A 11 -35.96 -16.71 -6.03
CA THR A 11 -36.79 -16.76 -4.83
C THR A 11 -38.19 -17.32 -5.14
N ILE A 12 -38.76 -16.99 -6.28
CA ILE A 12 -40.07 -17.53 -6.72
C ILE A 12 -39.99 -19.01 -7.08
N ALA A 13 -38.89 -19.44 -7.72
CA ALA A 13 -38.71 -20.85 -8.10
C ALA A 13 -38.45 -21.73 -6.87
N THR A 14 -37.72 -21.27 -5.88
CA THR A 14 -37.46 -22.03 -4.65
C THR A 14 -38.67 -22.08 -3.72
N PHE A 15 -39.47 -21.01 -3.63
CA PHE A 15 -40.69 -20.99 -2.80
C PHE A 15 -41.82 -21.85 -3.35
N SER A 16 -41.95 -21.93 -4.68
CA SER A 16 -42.93 -22.83 -5.32
C SER A 16 -42.57 -24.31 -5.16
N ALA A 17 -41.28 -24.66 -5.22
CA ALA A 17 -40.84 -26.07 -5.06
C ALA A 17 -40.99 -26.54 -3.59
N TYR A 18 -40.79 -25.67 -2.61
CA TYR A 18 -40.84 -25.98 -1.17
C TYR A 18 -42.29 -26.21 -0.70
N HIS A 19 -43.27 -25.49 -1.25
CA HIS A 19 -44.67 -25.64 -0.90
C HIS A 19 -45.33 -26.90 -1.49
N ILE A 20 -44.81 -27.43 -2.61
CA ILE A 20 -45.29 -28.69 -3.20
C ILE A 20 -44.73 -29.89 -2.43
N PHE A 21 -43.59 -29.76 -1.75
CA PHE A 21 -42.95 -30.87 -1.02
C PHE A 21 -43.53 -31.11 0.38
N LEU A 22 -44.28 -30.17 0.96
CA LEU A 22 -44.86 -30.27 2.31
C LEU A 22 -46.27 -30.85 2.35
N LEU A 23 -46.82 -31.25 1.22
CA LEU A 23 -48.09 -31.99 1.19
C LEU A 23 -47.82 -33.48 1.34
N ASP A 24 -47.73 -33.90 2.59
CA ASP A 24 -47.54 -35.29 3.02
C ASP A 24 -48.57 -36.24 2.43
N LYS A 25 -48.11 -37.41 1.99
CA LYS A 25 -48.92 -38.50 1.41
C LYS A 25 -50.17 -38.90 2.23
N ALA A 26 -50.12 -38.71 3.56
CA ALA A 26 -51.21 -39.03 4.47
C ALA A 26 -52.40 -38.03 4.38
N ARG A 27 -52.18 -36.82 3.84
CA ARG A 27 -53.28 -35.84 3.68
C ARG A 27 -54.00 -35.92 2.34
N LEU A 28 -53.36 -36.52 1.33
CA LEU A 28 -54.01 -36.74 0.02
C LEU A 28 -55.04 -37.89 0.06
N SER A 29 -54.79 -38.95 0.83
CA SER A 29 -55.74 -40.05 0.99
C SER A 29 -57.01 -39.67 1.74
N ALA A 30 -56.88 -38.81 2.75
CA ALA A 30 -58.02 -38.31 3.55
C ALA A 30 -58.92 -37.29 2.82
N LEU A 31 -58.41 -36.68 1.72
CA LEU A 31 -59.17 -35.70 0.92
C LEU A 31 -59.94 -36.31 -0.23
N LEU A 32 -59.69 -37.56 -0.55
CA LEU A 32 -60.43 -38.30 -1.61
C LEU A 32 -61.69 -38.98 -1.12
N GLU A 33 -61.89 -39.13 0.19
CA GLU A 33 -63.05 -39.77 0.78
C GLU A 33 -64.22 -38.83 1.17
N SER A 34 -64.05 -37.52 1.06
CA SER A 34 -65.13 -36.58 1.40
C SER A 34 -65.56 -35.71 0.22
N ASN A 35 -66.62 -36.12 -0.42
CA ASN A 35 -67.27 -35.55 -1.62
C ASN A 35 -67.91 -34.15 -1.44
N SER A 36 -67.62 -33.42 -0.33
CA SER A 36 -68.33 -32.18 0.01
C SER A 36 -67.50 -30.89 0.12
N ARG A 37 -66.21 -30.91 -0.23
CA ARG A 37 -65.38 -29.68 -0.11
C ARG A 37 -64.69 -29.18 -1.38
N CYS A 38 -65.20 -29.53 -2.54
CA CYS A 38 -64.66 -29.08 -3.83
C CYS A 38 -64.89 -27.57 -4.12
N SER A 39 -65.76 -26.89 -3.38
CA SER A 39 -66.13 -25.50 -3.60
C SER A 39 -65.09 -24.49 -3.07
N LEU A 40 -64.44 -24.84 -1.97
CA LEU A 40 -63.46 -23.92 -1.34
C LEU A 40 -62.11 -23.85 -2.07
N TYR A 41 -61.70 -24.93 -2.68
CA TYR A 41 -60.43 -24.99 -3.44
C TYR A 41 -60.51 -24.25 -4.79
N ARG A 42 -61.70 -24.22 -5.40
CA ARG A 42 -61.94 -23.41 -6.61
C ARG A 42 -61.82 -21.90 -6.37
N SER A 43 -62.21 -21.40 -5.18
CA SER A 43 -62.14 -19.98 -4.87
C SER A 43 -60.74 -19.53 -4.46
N LEU A 44 -59.90 -20.42 -3.90
CA LEU A 44 -58.52 -20.10 -3.54
C LEU A 44 -57.61 -20.07 -4.75
N LEU A 45 -57.73 -21.03 -5.67
CA LEU A 45 -56.99 -21.03 -6.94
C LEU A 45 -57.35 -19.82 -7.82
N TRP A 46 -58.61 -19.40 -7.81
CA TRP A 46 -59.05 -18.25 -8.60
C TRP A 46 -58.54 -16.89 -8.03
N ARG A 47 -58.29 -16.83 -6.71
CA ARG A 47 -57.68 -15.61 -6.07
C ARG A 47 -56.17 -15.54 -6.26
N LEU A 48 -55.49 -16.65 -6.35
CA LEU A 48 -54.02 -16.71 -6.56
C LEU A 48 -53.63 -16.44 -8.01
N THR A 49 -54.42 -16.93 -8.98
CA THR A 49 -54.14 -16.69 -10.42
C THR A 49 -54.45 -15.26 -10.85
N ARG A 50 -55.33 -14.51 -10.13
CA ARG A 50 -55.68 -13.12 -10.46
C ARG A 50 -54.64 -12.11 -10.06
N LYS A 51 -53.70 -12.47 -9.18
CA LYS A 51 -52.62 -11.55 -8.73
C LYS A 51 -51.37 -11.62 -9.60
N THR A 52 -51.21 -12.68 -10.42
CA THR A 52 -50.00 -12.89 -11.21
C THR A 52 -50.12 -12.64 -12.71
N CYS A 53 -51.34 -12.41 -13.21
CA CYS A 53 -51.52 -12.11 -14.65
C CYS A 53 -52.30 -10.81 -14.86
N ARG A 54 -51.61 -9.66 -14.75
CA ARG A 54 -52.03 -8.43 -15.42
C ARG A 54 -51.34 -8.40 -16.78
N GLY A 55 -52.07 -8.81 -17.84
CA GLY A 55 -51.59 -8.49 -19.18
C GLY A 55 -51.75 -9.56 -20.29
N VAL A 56 -52.48 -10.65 -20.08
CA VAL A 56 -52.77 -11.57 -21.24
C VAL A 56 -54.21 -12.02 -21.19
N SER A 57 -54.95 -11.72 -22.26
CA SER A 57 -56.34 -12.09 -22.46
C SER A 57 -56.38 -13.53 -22.96
N CYS A 58 -56.97 -14.47 -22.21
CA CYS A 58 -57.27 -15.82 -22.69
C CYS A 58 -58.75 -16.10 -22.51
N THR A 59 -59.44 -16.22 -23.62
CA THR A 59 -60.82 -16.70 -23.72
C THR A 59 -60.84 -18.24 -23.80
N LEU A 60 -61.58 -18.87 -22.91
CA LEU A 60 -61.88 -20.32 -22.99
C LEU A 60 -63.38 -20.53 -23.22
N PRO A 61 -63.78 -21.41 -24.17
CA PRO A 61 -65.19 -21.72 -24.39
C PRO A 61 -65.71 -22.77 -23.43
N LEU A 62 -66.98 -22.57 -23.04
CA LEU A 62 -67.85 -23.49 -22.31
C LEU A 62 -68.20 -24.71 -23.15
N VAL A 63 -68.12 -25.93 -22.56
CA VAL A 63 -68.86 -27.11 -23.06
C VAL A 63 -69.69 -27.69 -21.94
N GLN A 64 -70.99 -27.66 -22.17
CA GLN A 64 -72.00 -28.26 -21.31
C GLN A 64 -72.25 -29.71 -21.66
N SER A 65 -72.45 -30.52 -20.60
CA SER A 65 -73.33 -31.67 -20.37
C SER A 65 -73.69 -32.61 -21.48
N ARG A 66 -73.54 -33.94 -21.19
CA ARG A 66 -74.58 -34.91 -21.23
C ARG A 66 -74.19 -36.23 -20.51
N ALA A 67 -74.96 -36.51 -19.50
CA ALA A 67 -74.98 -37.85 -18.84
C ALA A 67 -75.82 -38.83 -19.65
N ALA A 68 -75.31 -40.03 -19.98
CA ALA A 68 -76.13 -41.17 -20.25
C ALA A 68 -75.32 -42.51 -20.23
N ARG A 69 -75.77 -43.39 -19.36
CA ARG A 69 -75.80 -44.88 -19.43
C ARG A 69 -74.56 -45.66 -19.00
N LEU A 70 -74.80 -46.38 -17.92
CA LEU A 70 -73.99 -47.42 -17.29
C LEU A 70 -73.83 -48.67 -18.14
N SER A 71 -72.72 -49.30 -17.98
CA SER A 71 -72.19 -50.64 -18.05
C SER A 71 -71.22 -50.92 -19.18
N PRO A 72 -70.08 -51.64 -19.02
CA PRO A 72 -69.82 -52.70 -18.02
C PRO A 72 -68.54 -52.57 -17.21
N LEU A 73 -68.65 -52.84 -15.93
CA LEU A 73 -67.72 -52.67 -14.82
C LEU A 73 -66.61 -53.75 -14.72
N LEU A 74 -66.23 -54.47 -15.71
CA LEU A 74 -65.24 -55.56 -15.60
C LEU A 74 -63.97 -55.44 -16.46
N ARG A 75 -63.75 -54.33 -17.19
CA ARG A 75 -62.47 -54.06 -17.89
C ARG A 75 -61.74 -52.82 -17.41
N PHE A 76 -62.13 -52.25 -16.30
CA PHE A 76 -61.55 -51.03 -15.78
C PHE A 76 -60.33 -51.25 -14.85
N GLY A 77 -60.23 -52.43 -14.21
CA GLY A 77 -59.15 -52.75 -13.27
C GLY A 77 -57.76 -52.84 -13.89
N ASP A 78 -57.68 -53.40 -15.10
CA ASP A 78 -56.37 -53.60 -15.76
C ASP A 78 -55.86 -52.31 -16.41
N LYS A 79 -56.74 -51.46 -16.93
CA LYS A 79 -56.38 -50.19 -17.51
C LYS A 79 -55.95 -49.21 -16.42
N ILE A 80 -56.43 -49.31 -15.17
CA ILE A 80 -56.01 -48.50 -14.04
C ILE A 80 -54.61 -48.91 -13.57
N LYS A 81 -54.32 -50.24 -13.58
CA LYS A 81 -52.96 -50.71 -13.22
C LYS A 81 -51.89 -50.29 -14.24
N GLU A 82 -52.22 -50.39 -15.56
CA GLU A 82 -51.34 -49.90 -16.61
C GLU A 82 -51.18 -48.38 -16.60
N ALA A 83 -52.20 -47.59 -16.28
CA ALA A 83 -52.12 -46.18 -16.13
C ALA A 83 -51.29 -45.77 -14.89
N HIS A 84 -51.42 -46.51 -13.77
CA HIS A 84 -50.59 -46.31 -12.59
C HIS A 84 -49.10 -46.62 -12.82
N ALA A 85 -48.81 -47.70 -13.53
CA ALA A 85 -47.45 -48.11 -13.86
C ALA A 85 -46.77 -47.07 -14.80
N ARG A 86 -47.51 -46.54 -15.79
CA ARG A 86 -47.01 -45.44 -16.66
C ARG A 86 -46.89 -44.12 -15.95
N TYR A 87 -47.72 -43.86 -14.94
CA TYR A 87 -47.64 -42.65 -14.15
C TYR A 87 -46.42 -42.64 -13.21
N ASP A 88 -46.06 -43.78 -12.61
CA ASP A 88 -44.91 -43.93 -11.76
C ASP A 88 -43.58 -43.87 -12.56
N THR A 89 -43.51 -44.50 -13.75
CA THR A 89 -42.29 -44.41 -14.58
C THR A 89 -42.04 -43.02 -15.11
N ASN A 90 -43.05 -42.28 -15.53
CA ASN A 90 -42.89 -40.89 -15.97
C ASN A 90 -42.50 -39.96 -14.81
N ARG A 91 -42.97 -40.21 -13.59
CA ARG A 91 -42.58 -39.47 -12.40
C ARG A 91 -41.08 -39.66 -12.04
N VAL A 92 -40.61 -40.90 -12.11
CA VAL A 92 -39.20 -41.22 -11.86
C VAL A 92 -38.29 -40.54 -12.89
N HIS A 93 -38.68 -40.50 -14.16
CA HIS A 93 -37.92 -39.76 -15.18
C HIS A 93 -37.94 -38.24 -14.96
N LEU A 94 -39.07 -37.67 -14.64
CA LEU A 94 -39.16 -36.23 -14.34
C LEU A 94 -38.32 -35.82 -13.12
N PHE A 95 -38.30 -36.65 -12.07
CA PHE A 95 -37.44 -36.39 -10.89
C PHE A 95 -35.95 -36.54 -11.18
N ALA A 96 -35.60 -37.51 -12.07
CA ALA A 96 -34.21 -37.67 -12.52
C ALA A 96 -33.72 -36.45 -13.34
N GLU A 97 -34.55 -36.00 -14.30
CA GLU A 97 -34.24 -34.82 -15.12
C GLU A 97 -34.18 -33.53 -14.28
N MET A 98 -35.07 -33.34 -13.31
CA MET A 98 -35.01 -32.20 -12.38
C MET A 98 -33.74 -32.20 -11.53
N LYS A 99 -33.29 -33.36 -11.02
CA LYS A 99 -32.03 -33.47 -10.28
C LYS A 99 -30.81 -33.18 -11.15
N ILE A 100 -30.83 -33.63 -12.42
CA ILE A 100 -29.75 -33.32 -13.37
C ILE A 100 -29.71 -31.82 -13.68
N LEU A 101 -30.86 -31.21 -13.93
CA LEU A 101 -30.96 -29.75 -14.14
C LEU A 101 -30.52 -28.93 -12.92
N GLN A 102 -30.88 -29.37 -11.70
CA GLN A 102 -30.42 -28.75 -10.46
C GLN A 102 -28.89 -28.90 -10.27
N SER A 103 -28.34 -30.08 -10.59
CA SER A 103 -26.89 -30.30 -10.49
C SER A 103 -26.12 -29.48 -11.53
N ILE A 104 -26.63 -29.35 -12.74
CA ILE A 104 -26.04 -28.49 -13.79
C ILE A 104 -26.13 -27.00 -13.37
N SER A 105 -27.26 -26.58 -12.82
CA SER A 105 -27.43 -25.20 -12.33
C SER A 105 -26.49 -24.88 -11.15
N MET A 106 -26.31 -25.81 -10.21
CA MET A 106 -25.32 -25.66 -9.13
C MET A 106 -23.88 -25.61 -9.64
N LEU A 107 -23.55 -26.48 -10.61
CA LEU A 107 -22.22 -26.48 -11.24
C LEU A 107 -21.96 -25.17 -12.01
N TYR A 108 -22.97 -24.65 -12.69
CA TYR A 108 -22.91 -23.36 -13.40
C TYR A 108 -22.74 -22.18 -12.43
N CYS A 109 -23.49 -22.12 -11.32
CA CYS A 109 -23.31 -21.14 -10.27
C CYS A 109 -21.95 -21.26 -9.58
N ALA A 110 -21.44 -22.47 -9.35
CA ALA A 110 -20.10 -22.68 -8.79
C ALA A 110 -18.99 -22.20 -9.73
N CYS A 111 -19.13 -22.38 -11.06
CA CYS A 111 -18.18 -21.87 -12.04
C CYS A 111 -18.20 -20.32 -12.13
N TYR A 112 -19.33 -19.67 -11.95
CA TYR A 112 -19.41 -18.20 -11.92
C TYR A 112 -18.91 -17.59 -10.61
N ALA A 113 -18.97 -18.30 -9.49
CA ALA A 113 -18.46 -17.83 -8.21
C ALA A 113 -16.91 -17.79 -8.15
N VAL A 114 -16.22 -18.54 -9.03
CA VAL A 114 -14.74 -18.60 -9.06
C VAL A 114 -14.12 -17.48 -9.90
N THR A 115 -14.88 -16.78 -10.73
CA THR A 115 -14.41 -15.59 -11.45
C THR A 115 -14.64 -14.29 -10.64
N GLY A 116 -14.43 -14.32 -9.34
CA GLY A 116 -14.11 -13.10 -8.60
C GLY A 116 -12.85 -12.54 -9.22
N GLN A 117 -12.98 -11.63 -10.18
CA GLN A 117 -11.84 -10.89 -10.73
C GLN A 117 -11.20 -10.20 -9.53
N ALA A 118 -10.07 -10.73 -9.07
CA ALA A 118 -9.18 -9.97 -8.20
C ALA A 118 -8.94 -8.65 -8.92
N GLN A 119 -9.58 -7.59 -8.46
CA GLN A 119 -9.46 -6.26 -9.09
C GLN A 119 -7.97 -5.98 -9.19
N ALA A 120 -7.49 -5.82 -10.43
CA ALA A 120 -6.06 -5.68 -10.68
C ALA A 120 -5.55 -4.46 -9.88
N TYR A 121 -4.71 -4.70 -8.89
CA TYR A 121 -4.02 -3.62 -8.15
C TYR A 121 -3.07 -2.89 -9.09
N PRO A 122 -2.98 -1.53 -9.05
CA PRO A 122 -3.90 -0.61 -8.35
C PRO A 122 -5.12 -0.26 -9.22
N ASN A 123 -6.28 -0.05 -8.59
CA ASN A 123 -7.53 0.39 -9.25
C ASN A 123 -8.07 1.73 -8.71
N LYS A 124 -7.40 2.30 -7.72
CA LYS A 124 -7.68 3.61 -7.13
C LYS A 124 -6.36 4.36 -6.86
N PRO A 125 -6.36 5.68 -6.62
CA PRO A 125 -5.16 6.44 -6.33
C PRO A 125 -4.39 5.89 -5.13
N ILE A 126 -3.05 5.92 -5.22
CA ILE A 126 -2.12 5.55 -4.15
C ILE A 126 -1.70 6.83 -3.42
N ARG A 127 -1.74 6.81 -2.11
CA ARG A 127 -1.26 7.88 -1.24
C ARG A 127 0.18 7.59 -0.82
N LEU A 128 1.10 8.49 -1.16
CA LEU A 128 2.48 8.43 -0.72
C LEU A 128 2.69 9.46 0.40
N ILE A 129 2.76 8.98 1.64
CA ILE A 129 3.04 9.82 2.81
C ILE A 129 4.51 10.20 2.80
N VAL A 130 4.78 11.50 2.80
CA VAL A 130 6.12 12.09 2.82
C VAL A 130 6.30 12.85 4.14
N PRO A 131 7.11 12.34 5.08
CA PRO A 131 7.24 12.94 6.41
C PRO A 131 8.18 14.14 6.43
N TYR A 132 8.34 14.81 5.30
CA TYR A 132 9.22 15.96 5.08
C TYR A 132 8.44 17.18 4.62
N ALA A 133 8.99 18.37 4.90
CA ALA A 133 8.39 19.62 4.43
C ALA A 133 8.42 19.70 2.89
N ALA A 134 7.36 20.27 2.34
CA ALA A 134 7.27 20.53 0.91
C ALA A 134 8.44 21.41 0.43
N GLY A 135 8.99 21.09 -0.73
CA GLY A 135 10.16 21.77 -1.32
C GLY A 135 11.51 21.35 -0.70
N GLY A 136 11.53 20.50 0.32
CA GLY A 136 12.75 19.88 0.83
C GLY A 136 13.27 18.76 -0.11
N ASN A 137 14.54 18.34 0.11
CA ASN A 137 15.17 17.31 -0.72
C ASN A 137 14.32 16.03 -0.83
N GLY A 138 13.82 15.51 0.31
CA GLY A 138 12.97 14.31 0.33
C GLY A 138 11.63 14.49 -0.39
N ASP A 139 11.03 15.69 -0.36
CA ASP A 139 9.79 15.97 -1.08
C ASP A 139 10.01 16.05 -2.60
N ILE A 140 11.10 16.69 -3.03
CA ILE A 140 11.45 16.80 -4.46
C ILE A 140 11.66 15.39 -5.05
N LEU A 141 12.44 14.55 -4.37
CA LEU A 141 12.69 13.17 -4.80
C LEU A 141 11.40 12.34 -4.80
N ALA A 142 10.61 12.42 -3.73
CA ALA A 142 9.33 11.71 -3.63
C ALA A 142 8.35 12.07 -4.76
N ARG A 143 8.34 13.33 -5.22
CA ARG A 143 7.50 13.75 -6.35
C ARG A 143 7.96 13.19 -7.68
N VAL A 144 9.27 13.04 -7.88
CA VAL A 144 9.80 12.37 -9.08
C VAL A 144 9.39 10.90 -9.06
N ASP A 145 9.63 10.19 -7.95
CA ASP A 145 9.26 8.79 -7.81
C ASP A 145 7.74 8.59 -7.93
N ALA A 146 6.93 9.47 -7.33
CA ALA A 146 5.47 9.41 -7.42
C ALA A 146 4.96 9.59 -8.85
N GLN A 147 5.54 10.51 -9.62
CA GLN A 147 5.19 10.72 -11.02
C GLN A 147 5.50 9.46 -11.83
N MET A 148 6.69 8.91 -11.71
CA MET A 148 7.13 7.74 -12.46
C MET A 148 6.34 6.47 -12.06
N LEU A 149 6.04 6.32 -10.76
CA LEU A 149 5.14 5.27 -10.28
C LEU A 149 3.73 5.41 -10.88
N ALA A 150 3.20 6.64 -10.96
CA ALA A 150 1.88 6.87 -11.53
C ALA A 150 1.81 6.49 -13.02
N GLU A 151 2.85 6.81 -13.78
CA GLU A 151 2.97 6.44 -15.20
C GLU A 151 3.03 4.91 -15.38
N GLY A 152 3.91 4.24 -14.63
CA GLY A 152 4.11 2.80 -14.77
C GLY A 152 2.94 1.96 -14.22
N LEU A 153 2.29 2.40 -13.15
CA LEU A 153 1.14 1.72 -12.56
C LEU A 153 -0.19 2.12 -13.22
N ARG A 154 -0.21 3.16 -14.06
CA ARG A 154 -1.41 3.75 -14.69
C ARG A 154 -2.48 4.16 -13.66
N GLN A 155 -2.00 4.66 -12.51
CA GLN A 155 -2.84 5.15 -11.43
C GLN A 155 -2.17 6.35 -10.76
N GLN A 156 -2.96 7.30 -10.30
CA GLN A 156 -2.43 8.46 -9.59
C GLN A 156 -1.66 8.03 -8.33
N VAL A 157 -0.48 8.64 -8.11
CA VAL A 157 0.25 8.58 -6.85
C VAL A 157 0.30 9.98 -6.26
N VAL A 158 -0.39 10.17 -5.15
CA VAL A 158 -0.59 11.48 -4.52
C VAL A 158 0.39 11.65 -3.38
N VAL A 159 1.30 12.61 -3.49
CA VAL A 159 2.22 12.99 -2.42
C VAL A 159 1.46 13.75 -1.33
N ASP A 160 1.53 13.25 -0.10
CA ASP A 160 0.90 13.83 1.09
C ASP A 160 1.98 14.14 2.15
N ASN A 161 2.35 15.41 2.27
CA ASN A 161 3.35 15.85 3.23
C ASN A 161 2.79 15.86 4.65
N ARG A 162 3.32 14.99 5.54
CA ARG A 162 2.93 14.86 6.96
C ARG A 162 4.14 15.07 7.85
N VAL A 163 4.46 16.33 8.08
CA VAL A 163 5.64 16.77 8.84
C VAL A 163 5.39 16.74 10.34
N GLY A 164 6.48 16.69 11.10
CA GLY A 164 6.49 16.86 12.57
C GLY A 164 7.21 15.74 13.30
N ALA A 165 7.79 16.08 14.47
CA ALA A 165 8.52 15.17 15.35
C ALA A 165 9.52 14.26 14.58
N ASN A 166 10.42 14.85 13.80
CA ASN A 166 11.38 14.12 12.96
C ASN A 166 10.75 13.06 12.06
N GLY A 167 9.53 13.32 11.53
CA GLY A 167 8.79 12.39 10.66
C GLY A 167 7.92 11.37 11.37
N ILE A 168 7.90 11.33 12.71
CA ILE A 168 7.10 10.37 13.49
C ILE A 168 5.62 10.45 13.13
N ILE A 169 5.06 11.67 12.95
CA ILE A 169 3.64 11.85 12.65
C ILE A 169 3.25 11.16 11.34
N GLY A 170 4.02 11.38 10.27
CA GLY A 170 3.75 10.75 8.98
C GLY A 170 3.99 9.24 9.00
N THR A 171 5.03 8.79 9.70
CA THR A 171 5.37 7.37 9.84
C THR A 171 4.29 6.61 10.59
N ASP A 172 3.79 7.14 11.71
CA ASP A 172 2.70 6.56 12.50
C ASP A 172 1.39 6.46 11.70
N LEU A 173 1.10 7.49 10.91
CA LEU A 173 -0.07 7.49 10.05
C LEU A 173 -0.02 6.36 9.00
N CYS A 174 1.18 6.04 8.47
CA CYS A 174 1.35 4.91 7.57
C CYS A 174 1.24 3.58 8.32
N ALA A 175 1.90 3.42 9.47
CA ALA A 175 1.88 2.19 10.26
C ALA A 175 0.45 1.71 10.59
N LYS A 176 -0.46 2.66 10.82
CA LYS A 176 -1.87 2.41 11.16
C LYS A 176 -2.80 2.31 9.96
N ALA A 177 -2.31 2.47 8.73
CA ALA A 177 -3.13 2.36 7.53
C ALA A 177 -3.40 0.89 7.17
N PRO A 178 -4.48 0.60 6.42
CA PRO A 178 -4.74 -0.74 5.91
C PRO A 178 -3.59 -1.25 5.02
N PRO A 179 -3.19 -2.54 5.14
CA PRO A 179 -2.14 -3.14 4.32
C PRO A 179 -2.66 -3.56 2.94
N ASP A 180 -3.26 -2.64 2.21
CA ASP A 180 -3.89 -2.86 0.90
C ASP A 180 -3.06 -2.29 -0.28
N GLY A 181 -1.90 -1.67 0.01
CA GLY A 181 -1.00 -1.08 -0.97
C GLY A 181 -1.38 0.33 -1.42
N TYR A 182 -2.45 0.92 -0.90
CA TYR A 182 -2.88 2.27 -1.28
C TYR A 182 -2.39 3.38 -0.35
N THR A 183 -1.68 3.02 0.72
CA THR A 183 -0.94 3.96 1.55
C THR A 183 0.50 3.47 1.65
N LEU A 184 1.44 4.31 1.21
CA LEU A 184 2.87 4.04 1.23
C LEU A 184 3.58 5.15 2.02
N LEU A 185 4.75 4.85 2.56
CA LEU A 185 5.61 5.79 3.26
C LEU A 185 6.90 6.02 2.46
N TYR A 186 7.25 7.27 2.24
CA TYR A 186 8.57 7.69 1.76
C TYR A 186 9.51 7.85 2.95
N ALA A 187 10.11 6.77 3.39
CA ALA A 187 10.97 6.73 4.56
C ALA A 187 12.38 7.29 4.25
N GLY A 188 13.11 7.66 5.28
CA GLY A 188 14.52 8.06 5.20
C GLY A 188 15.23 7.91 6.54
N ASN A 189 16.35 8.60 6.73
CA ASN A 189 17.21 8.44 7.92
C ASN A 189 16.45 8.52 9.25
N GLY A 190 15.43 9.41 9.38
CA GLY A 190 14.60 9.53 10.56
C GLY A 190 13.94 8.21 10.97
N HIS A 191 13.54 7.38 10.01
CA HIS A 191 12.93 6.08 10.29
C HIS A 191 13.87 5.12 11.07
N ALA A 192 15.17 5.22 10.80
CA ALA A 192 16.19 4.41 11.47
C ALA A 192 16.76 5.07 12.74
N THR A 193 16.70 6.41 12.86
CA THR A 193 17.29 7.12 13.99
C THR A 193 16.31 7.40 15.12
N ASN A 194 15.02 7.52 14.83
CA ASN A 194 14.01 7.79 15.84
C ASN A 194 13.96 6.78 17.00
N PRO A 195 14.18 5.45 16.79
CA PRO A 195 14.27 4.51 17.91
C PRO A 195 15.35 4.82 18.94
N ALA A 196 16.42 5.52 18.52
CA ALA A 196 17.51 5.92 19.43
C ALA A 196 17.31 7.32 20.01
N LEU A 197 16.57 8.18 19.32
CA LEU A 197 16.37 9.59 19.69
C LEU A 197 15.22 9.77 20.67
N TYR A 198 14.19 8.93 20.62
CA TYR A 198 12.97 9.08 21.42
C TYR A 198 12.76 7.86 22.32
N ASP A 199 12.39 8.12 23.56
CA ASP A 199 12.12 7.02 24.52
C ASP A 199 10.87 6.19 24.18
N LYS A 200 9.89 6.83 23.52
CA LYS A 200 8.63 6.19 23.13
C LYS A 200 8.27 6.56 21.70
N LEU A 201 8.14 5.56 20.86
CA LEU A 201 7.56 5.71 19.51
C LEU A 201 6.17 5.08 19.47
N PRO A 202 5.23 5.66 18.71
CA PRO A 202 3.90 5.09 18.54
C PRO A 202 3.86 3.89 17.58
N TYR A 203 5.00 3.47 17.03
CA TYR A 203 5.18 2.36 16.09
C TYR A 203 6.53 1.66 16.32
N ASP A 204 6.65 0.42 15.85
CA ASP A 204 7.91 -0.32 15.72
C ASP A 204 8.44 -0.16 14.29
N SER A 205 9.63 0.45 14.14
CA SER A 205 10.22 0.75 12.81
C SER A 205 10.50 -0.49 11.95
N ILE A 206 10.43 -1.70 12.50
CA ILE A 206 10.66 -2.95 11.77
C ILE A 206 9.39 -3.76 11.63
N LYS A 207 8.60 -3.92 12.72
CA LYS A 207 7.47 -4.86 12.73
C LYS A 207 6.21 -4.30 12.09
N ASP A 208 6.03 -2.97 12.12
CA ASP A 208 4.82 -2.33 11.64
C ASP A 208 4.90 -1.96 10.14
N PHE A 209 6.01 -2.34 9.47
CA PHE A 209 6.23 -2.00 8.06
C PHE A 209 6.76 -3.18 7.25
N ASP A 210 6.28 -3.27 6.02
CA ASP A 210 6.88 -4.07 4.96
C ASP A 210 7.74 -3.18 4.06
N ALA A 211 8.99 -3.56 3.88
CA ALA A 211 9.91 -2.88 2.98
C ALA A 211 9.54 -3.17 1.52
N ILE A 212 9.61 -2.14 0.66
CA ILE A 212 9.39 -2.31 -0.78
C ILE A 212 10.72 -2.17 -1.54
N SER A 213 11.37 -1.00 -1.49
CA SER A 213 12.66 -0.76 -2.14
C SER A 213 13.34 0.50 -1.60
N LEU A 214 14.67 0.55 -1.59
CA LEU A 214 15.38 1.82 -1.69
C LEU A 214 14.97 2.50 -3.00
N VAL A 215 14.94 3.83 -3.03
CA VAL A 215 14.56 4.58 -4.24
C VAL A 215 15.51 5.72 -4.55
N ALA A 216 16.20 6.26 -3.53
CA ALA A 216 17.13 7.35 -3.71
C ALA A 216 18.23 7.35 -2.66
N SER A 217 19.41 7.78 -3.05
CA SER A 217 20.48 8.16 -2.15
C SER A 217 21.06 9.53 -2.54
N SER A 218 21.56 10.27 -1.54
CA SER A 218 22.14 11.58 -1.77
C SER A 218 23.25 11.82 -0.75
N PRO A 219 24.45 12.20 -1.17
CA PRO A 219 25.51 12.57 -0.24
C PRO A 219 25.23 13.92 0.42
N LEU A 220 25.89 14.17 1.55
CA LEU A 220 26.06 15.48 2.09
C LEU A 220 27.45 15.99 1.73
N VAL A 221 27.65 17.29 1.95
CA VAL A 221 28.93 17.95 1.72
C VAL A 221 29.45 18.46 3.04
N LEU A 222 30.69 18.14 3.41
CA LEU A 222 31.38 18.83 4.48
C LEU A 222 31.78 20.19 3.97
N ALA A 223 31.02 21.19 4.34
CA ALA A 223 31.21 22.60 3.95
C ALA A 223 31.72 23.46 5.13
N VAL A 224 32.56 24.39 4.81
CA VAL A 224 33.06 25.37 5.77
C VAL A 224 32.89 26.79 5.26
N THR A 225 32.84 27.77 6.18
CA THR A 225 32.87 29.20 5.82
C THR A 225 34.18 29.55 5.15
N ASN A 226 34.16 30.50 4.23
CA ASN A 226 35.37 30.98 3.54
C ASN A 226 36.37 31.70 4.47
N SER A 227 35.89 32.25 5.58
CA SER A 227 36.74 32.91 6.59
C SER A 227 37.59 31.92 7.38
N LEU A 228 37.25 30.61 7.39
CA LEU A 228 38.03 29.60 8.07
C LEU A 228 39.30 29.28 7.26
N PRO A 229 40.50 29.34 7.84
CA PRO A 229 41.78 29.15 7.09
C PRO A 229 42.11 27.67 6.88
N VAL A 230 41.13 26.89 6.36
CA VAL A 230 41.32 25.48 6.07
C VAL A 230 40.85 25.15 4.65
N THR A 231 41.60 24.28 3.96
CA THR A 231 41.32 23.85 2.58
C THR A 231 41.18 22.33 2.44
N SER A 232 41.25 21.60 3.55
CA SER A 232 41.16 20.13 3.57
C SER A 232 40.54 19.64 4.87
N VAL A 233 40.01 18.39 4.83
CA VAL A 233 39.49 17.73 6.04
C VAL A 233 40.57 17.58 7.11
N LYS A 234 41.80 17.22 6.71
CA LYS A 234 42.96 17.13 7.65
C LYS A 234 43.23 18.49 8.34
N GLY A 235 43.18 19.59 7.57
CA GLY A 235 43.33 20.94 8.11
C GLY A 235 42.22 21.31 9.10
N LEU A 236 40.97 20.95 8.79
CA LEU A 236 39.85 21.15 9.71
C LEU A 236 40.02 20.37 11.02
N ILE A 237 40.41 19.08 10.91
CA ILE A 237 40.68 18.23 12.08
C ILE A 237 41.80 18.81 12.94
N ALA A 238 42.91 19.24 12.34
CA ALA A 238 44.03 19.85 13.06
C ALA A 238 43.62 21.13 13.77
N LEU A 239 42.87 21.99 13.10
CA LEU A 239 42.35 23.23 13.68
C LEU A 239 41.39 22.99 14.85
N ALA A 240 40.45 22.04 14.68
CA ALA A 240 39.48 21.68 15.71
C ALA A 240 40.17 21.09 16.96
N LYS A 241 41.20 20.27 16.78
CA LYS A 241 42.02 19.74 17.89
C LYS A 241 42.87 20.81 18.58
N ALA A 242 43.37 21.79 17.83
CA ALA A 242 44.13 22.88 18.39
C ALA A 242 43.27 23.92 19.15
N GLN A 243 41.97 23.97 18.84
CA GLN A 243 41.03 24.92 19.40
C GLN A 243 39.74 24.21 19.87
N PRO A 244 39.78 23.38 20.92
CA PRO A 244 38.58 22.67 21.44
C PRO A 244 37.48 23.66 21.78
N HIS A 245 36.23 23.29 21.49
CA HIS A 245 35.00 24.06 21.75
C HIS A 245 34.89 25.44 21.06
N LYS A 246 35.82 25.78 20.17
CA LYS A 246 35.76 27.10 19.46
C LYS A 246 35.04 27.01 18.12
N LEU A 247 35.08 25.84 17.46
CA LEU A 247 34.35 25.66 16.23
C LEU A 247 32.91 25.25 16.51
N THR A 248 32.02 25.69 15.65
CA THR A 248 30.60 25.34 15.70
C THR A 248 30.15 24.71 14.39
N PHE A 249 29.23 23.77 14.46
CA PHE A 249 28.55 23.27 13.29
C PHE A 249 27.04 23.53 13.34
N ALA A 250 26.49 23.98 12.22
CA ALA A 250 25.07 24.24 12.09
C ALA A 250 24.33 23.03 11.50
N THR A 251 23.08 22.82 11.92
CA THR A 251 22.16 21.81 11.40
C THR A 251 20.73 22.35 11.31
N ALA A 252 19.87 21.62 10.61
CA ALA A 252 18.43 21.89 10.59
C ALA A 252 17.69 21.27 11.79
N GLY A 253 18.36 21.20 12.94
CA GLY A 253 17.83 20.63 14.18
C GLY A 253 18.40 19.27 14.53
N THR A 254 18.13 18.84 15.77
CA THR A 254 18.57 17.55 16.32
C THR A 254 17.93 16.39 15.54
N GLY A 255 18.73 15.35 15.22
CA GLY A 255 18.27 14.21 14.45
C GLY A 255 18.25 14.42 12.92
N SER A 256 18.49 15.64 12.42
CA SER A 256 18.63 15.88 10.98
C SER A 256 19.86 15.16 10.39
N SER A 257 19.84 14.86 9.08
CA SER A 257 20.96 14.18 8.40
C SER A 257 22.28 14.95 8.58
N GLY A 258 22.26 16.27 8.58
CA GLY A 258 23.42 17.12 8.86
C GLY A 258 23.93 16.96 10.30
N HIS A 259 23.04 16.82 11.28
CA HIS A 259 23.40 16.55 12.67
C HIS A 259 24.04 15.17 12.84
N LEU A 260 23.43 14.15 12.24
CA LEU A 260 23.98 12.79 12.24
C LEU A 260 25.37 12.73 11.60
N SER A 261 25.58 13.44 10.47
CA SER A 261 26.88 13.54 9.81
C SER A 261 27.93 14.17 10.72
N ALA A 262 27.57 15.26 11.42
CA ALA A 262 28.48 15.95 12.30
C ALA A 262 28.83 15.12 13.54
N ILE A 263 27.86 14.43 14.15
CA ILE A 263 28.11 13.50 15.26
C ILE A 263 29.08 12.40 14.82
N LEU A 264 28.80 11.76 13.68
CA LEU A 264 29.66 10.72 13.14
C LEU A 264 31.09 11.24 12.90
N PHE A 265 31.19 12.44 12.30
CA PHE A 265 32.49 13.07 12.07
C PHE A 265 33.25 13.37 13.38
N ASN A 266 32.60 14.01 14.35
CA ASN A 266 33.18 14.28 15.67
C ASN A 266 33.66 13.01 16.35
N THR A 267 32.80 11.97 16.40
CA THR A 267 33.12 10.68 17.02
C THR A 267 34.32 10.01 16.37
N MET A 268 34.34 9.91 15.03
CA MET A 268 35.38 9.18 14.30
C MET A 268 36.70 9.93 14.23
N ALA A 269 36.67 11.26 14.18
CA ALA A 269 37.88 12.09 14.14
C ALA A 269 38.37 12.47 15.55
N GLY A 270 37.67 12.13 16.63
CA GLY A 270 37.97 12.49 18.01
C GLY A 270 37.95 14.03 18.21
N LEU A 271 36.83 14.65 17.83
CA LEU A 271 36.62 16.09 17.85
C LEU A 271 35.47 16.47 18.79
N ASP A 272 35.46 17.71 19.19
CA ASP A 272 34.38 18.33 19.98
C ASP A 272 34.01 19.68 19.34
N ILE A 273 33.37 19.64 18.17
CA ILE A 273 32.83 20.83 17.49
C ILE A 273 31.40 21.01 18.01
N LEU A 274 31.06 22.21 18.48
CA LEU A 274 29.79 22.49 19.15
C LEU A 274 28.61 22.54 18.20
N HIS A 275 27.51 21.91 18.58
CA HIS A 275 26.28 21.89 17.79
C HIS A 275 25.43 23.14 17.98
N VAL A 276 25.03 23.78 16.88
CA VAL A 276 24.07 24.89 16.84
C VAL A 276 22.88 24.52 15.98
N PRO A 277 21.72 24.19 16.59
CA PRO A 277 20.52 23.84 15.87
C PRO A 277 19.80 25.07 15.31
N TYR A 278 19.38 25.00 14.05
CA TYR A 278 18.56 25.99 13.35
C TYR A 278 17.18 25.41 12.99
N ARG A 279 16.23 26.33 12.74
CA ARG A 279 14.87 25.91 12.28
C ARG A 279 14.85 25.49 10.82
N SER A 280 15.83 25.90 10.01
CA SER A 280 15.92 25.55 8.60
C SER A 280 17.37 25.51 8.09
N VAL A 281 17.59 24.72 7.03
CA VAL A 281 18.86 24.66 6.29
C VAL A 281 19.24 26.04 5.74
N SER A 282 18.27 26.80 5.23
CA SER A 282 18.51 28.11 4.62
C SER A 282 19.09 29.12 5.64
N GLN A 283 18.53 29.17 6.86
CA GLN A 283 19.03 30.02 7.90
C GLN A 283 20.46 29.62 8.33
N ALA A 284 20.69 28.32 8.56
CA ALA A 284 22.02 27.80 8.87
C ALA A 284 23.05 28.12 7.78
N THR A 285 22.65 28.04 6.51
CA THR A 285 23.52 28.37 5.38
C THR A 285 23.87 29.87 5.32
N THR A 286 22.93 30.74 5.66
CA THR A 286 23.20 32.20 5.75
C THR A 286 24.29 32.49 6.78
N ASP A 287 24.21 31.86 7.95
CA ASP A 287 25.19 32.07 9.03
C ASP A 287 26.52 31.36 8.73
N LEU A 288 26.54 30.28 7.97
CA LEU A 288 27.77 29.70 7.42
C LEU A 288 28.46 30.67 6.43
N ILE A 289 27.69 31.30 5.55
CA ILE A 289 28.22 32.24 4.56
C ILE A 289 28.79 33.49 5.26
N SER A 290 28.13 34.00 6.28
CA SER A 290 28.59 35.17 7.04
C SER A 290 29.77 34.88 7.97
N GLY A 291 30.09 33.59 8.22
CA GLY A 291 31.18 33.17 9.12
C GLY A 291 30.75 33.07 10.60
N GLN A 292 29.50 33.29 10.93
CA GLN A 292 28.94 33.05 12.27
C GLN A 292 29.07 31.61 12.72
N ILE A 293 28.88 30.68 11.75
CA ILE A 293 29.07 29.24 11.90
C ILE A 293 30.25 28.83 11.02
N GLN A 294 31.07 27.87 11.48
CA GLN A 294 32.28 27.49 10.79
C GLN A 294 32.10 26.26 9.90
N VAL A 295 31.23 25.30 10.32
CA VAL A 295 31.09 23.99 9.67
C VAL A 295 29.63 23.67 9.46
N MET A 296 29.30 22.99 8.36
CA MET A 296 27.97 22.47 8.08
C MET A 296 28.07 21.22 7.23
N PHE A 297 27.06 20.33 7.36
CA PHE A 297 26.88 19.17 6.48
C PHE A 297 25.53 19.29 5.71
N PRO A 298 25.40 20.24 4.77
CA PRO A 298 24.20 20.36 3.96
C PRO A 298 24.08 19.20 2.98
N SER A 299 22.85 18.88 2.54
CA SER A 299 22.65 18.00 1.38
C SER A 299 23.33 18.61 0.16
N PHE A 300 23.74 17.75 -0.77
CA PHE A 300 24.38 18.19 -2.00
C PHE A 300 23.49 19.20 -2.76
N THR A 301 22.19 18.92 -2.85
CA THR A 301 21.19 19.80 -3.47
C THR A 301 21.20 21.22 -2.85
N SER A 302 21.24 21.30 -1.52
CA SER A 302 21.28 22.59 -0.83
C SER A 302 22.62 23.31 -0.94
N ALA A 303 23.71 22.55 -1.03
CA ALA A 303 25.09 23.11 -1.10
C ALA A 303 25.43 23.65 -2.50
N LEU A 304 25.00 22.98 -3.55
CA LEU A 304 25.46 23.18 -4.93
C LEU A 304 25.37 24.64 -5.43
N PRO A 305 24.25 25.39 -5.21
CA PRO A 305 24.20 26.80 -5.62
C PRO A 305 25.26 27.68 -4.94
N HIS A 306 25.52 27.42 -3.65
CA HIS A 306 26.50 28.19 -2.86
C HIS A 306 27.93 27.81 -3.18
N LEU A 307 28.20 26.56 -3.51
CA LEU A 307 29.49 26.08 -4.00
C LEU A 307 29.84 26.69 -5.36
N LYS A 308 28.90 26.65 -6.32
CA LYS A 308 29.06 27.28 -7.64
C LYS A 308 29.30 28.79 -7.53
N ALA A 309 28.62 29.46 -6.61
CA ALA A 309 28.80 30.88 -6.33
C ALA A 309 30.00 31.16 -5.44
N ARG A 310 30.81 30.19 -5.04
CA ARG A 310 31.97 30.29 -4.14
C ARG A 310 31.68 31.02 -2.83
N ARG A 311 30.46 30.91 -2.32
CA ARG A 311 30.06 31.53 -1.05
C ARG A 311 30.50 30.71 0.16
N VAL A 312 30.68 29.43 -0.01
CA VAL A 312 31.20 28.48 1.00
C VAL A 312 32.21 27.55 0.32
N ARG A 313 33.05 26.89 1.12
CA ARG A 313 34.06 25.96 0.65
C ARG A 313 33.66 24.55 1.02
N ALA A 314 33.60 23.63 0.01
CA ALA A 314 33.51 22.22 0.26
C ALA A 314 34.89 21.61 0.53
N LEU A 315 34.98 20.71 1.49
CA LEU A 315 36.19 19.97 1.82
C LEU A 315 36.12 18.51 1.37
N ALA A 316 34.94 17.89 1.43
CA ALA A 316 34.72 16.52 1.05
C ALA A 316 33.22 16.22 0.86
N VAL A 317 32.91 15.12 0.15
CA VAL A 317 31.58 14.51 0.15
C VAL A 317 31.51 13.38 1.19
N THR A 318 30.32 13.14 1.73
CA THR A 318 30.11 12.19 2.85
C THR A 318 29.86 10.76 2.42
N SER A 319 29.65 10.53 1.12
CA SER A 319 29.45 9.21 0.51
C SER A 319 30.72 8.35 0.52
N ALA A 320 30.55 7.05 0.34
CA ALA A 320 31.69 6.10 0.20
C ALA A 320 32.50 6.34 -1.07
N GLN A 321 31.85 6.86 -2.11
CA GLN A 321 32.45 7.16 -3.42
C GLN A 321 32.29 8.65 -3.72
N ARG A 322 33.14 9.20 -4.61
CA ARG A 322 33.01 10.57 -5.07
C ARG A 322 31.72 10.77 -5.85
N SER A 323 31.17 11.97 -5.75
CA SER A 323 29.99 12.33 -6.55
C SER A 323 30.35 12.59 -8.01
N ALA A 324 29.54 12.09 -8.93
CA ALA A 324 29.69 12.39 -10.36
C ALA A 324 29.57 13.90 -10.68
N LEU A 325 28.86 14.66 -9.82
CA LEU A 325 28.71 16.12 -10.00
C LEU A 325 29.94 16.93 -9.53
N LEU A 326 30.78 16.36 -8.68
CA LEU A 326 32.05 16.95 -8.21
C LEU A 326 33.13 15.86 -8.15
N PRO A 327 33.57 15.33 -9.27
CA PRO A 327 34.49 14.21 -9.32
C PRO A 327 35.87 14.53 -8.71
N GLU A 328 36.25 15.81 -8.69
CA GLU A 328 37.48 16.29 -8.06
C GLU A 328 37.38 16.35 -6.52
N MET A 329 36.16 16.36 -5.97
CA MET A 329 35.94 16.45 -4.51
C MET A 329 36.22 15.09 -3.85
N PRO A 330 37.17 15.01 -2.90
CA PRO A 330 37.44 13.76 -2.19
C PRO A 330 36.26 13.36 -1.31
N THR A 331 36.17 12.09 -0.97
CA THR A 331 35.32 11.63 0.12
C THR A 331 35.97 11.92 1.47
N VAL A 332 35.16 11.96 2.53
CA VAL A 332 35.68 12.10 3.92
C VAL A 332 36.62 10.92 4.26
N VAL A 333 36.35 9.73 3.71
CA VAL A 333 37.25 8.54 3.86
C VAL A 333 38.58 8.78 3.20
N GLU A 334 38.61 9.18 1.92
CA GLU A 334 39.84 9.50 1.18
C GLU A 334 40.63 10.63 1.85
N ALA A 335 39.91 11.55 2.50
CA ALA A 335 40.52 12.68 3.21
C ALA A 335 41.06 12.31 4.61
N GLY A 336 40.99 11.02 5.02
CA GLY A 336 41.68 10.49 6.18
C GLY A 336 40.83 10.11 7.38
N VAL A 337 39.49 10.13 7.28
CA VAL A 337 38.60 9.62 8.34
C VAL A 337 38.11 8.23 7.92
N ALA A 338 38.91 7.22 8.25
CA ALA A 338 38.66 5.83 7.84
C ALA A 338 37.29 5.33 8.32
N GLY A 339 36.54 4.69 7.43
CA GLY A 339 35.22 4.12 7.72
C GLY A 339 34.07 5.12 7.81
N TYR A 340 34.32 6.43 7.61
CA TYR A 340 33.25 7.42 7.61
C TYR A 340 32.37 7.24 6.37
N GLN A 341 31.08 7.04 6.59
CA GLN A 341 30.07 7.00 5.53
C GLN A 341 28.74 7.49 6.04
N MET A 342 28.22 8.52 5.40
CA MET A 342 26.89 9.06 5.66
C MET A 342 26.24 9.49 4.36
N THR A 343 25.07 8.95 4.08
CA THR A 343 24.21 9.34 2.96
C THR A 343 22.79 9.59 3.48
N ILE A 344 22.11 10.52 2.85
CA ILE A 344 20.66 10.58 2.96
C ILE A 344 20.15 9.45 2.08
N TRP A 345 19.42 8.55 2.64
CA TRP A 345 18.73 7.49 1.89
C TRP A 345 17.22 7.68 1.95
N ASN A 346 16.53 7.26 0.92
CA ASN A 346 15.09 7.19 0.89
C ASN A 346 14.65 5.81 0.41
N GLY A 347 13.59 5.30 1.00
CA GLY A 347 13.00 4.02 0.65
C GLY A 347 11.48 4.09 0.72
N ILE A 348 10.81 3.24 -0.02
CA ILE A 348 9.37 3.08 0.07
C ILE A 348 9.05 1.90 0.97
N LEU A 349 8.23 2.17 1.98
CA LEU A 349 7.67 1.19 2.90
C LEU A 349 6.13 1.17 2.78
N ALA A 350 5.53 0.11 3.23
CA ALA A 350 4.08 -0.03 3.37
C ALA A 350 3.73 -0.49 4.78
N PRO A 351 2.46 -0.41 5.23
CA PRO A 351 2.02 -1.06 6.46
C PRO A 351 2.34 -2.56 6.43
N ALA A 352 2.68 -3.12 7.59
CA ALA A 352 3.00 -4.56 7.72
C ALA A 352 1.86 -5.46 7.22
N HIS A 353 2.20 -6.66 6.75
CA HIS A 353 1.27 -7.65 6.20
C HIS A 353 0.68 -7.29 4.82
N LEU A 354 1.43 -6.50 4.03
CA LEU A 354 1.05 -6.24 2.64
C LEU A 354 1.09 -7.54 1.82
N PRO A 355 0.06 -7.86 1.00
CA PRO A 355 0.08 -9.04 0.14
C PRO A 355 1.33 -9.09 -0.76
N LYS A 356 2.03 -10.21 -0.76
CA LYS A 356 3.27 -10.42 -1.53
C LYS A 356 3.18 -10.03 -3.02
N PRO A 357 2.06 -10.30 -3.74
CA PRO A 357 1.94 -9.86 -5.13
C PRO A 357 1.97 -8.34 -5.30
N ILE A 358 1.48 -7.58 -4.31
CA ILE A 358 1.51 -6.11 -4.32
C ILE A 358 2.93 -5.62 -4.09
N VAL A 359 3.64 -6.20 -3.09
CA VAL A 359 5.07 -5.91 -2.85
C VAL A 359 5.88 -6.13 -4.12
N ALA A 360 5.74 -7.31 -4.75
CA ALA A 360 6.47 -7.64 -5.97
C ALA A 360 6.17 -6.67 -7.12
N ARG A 361 4.91 -6.26 -7.30
CA ARG A 361 4.51 -5.32 -8.35
C ARG A 361 5.11 -3.94 -8.13
N LEU A 362 5.06 -3.42 -6.90
CA LEU A 362 5.64 -2.12 -6.54
C LEU A 362 7.15 -2.14 -6.69
N ASN A 363 7.83 -3.19 -6.19
CA ASN A 363 9.27 -3.33 -6.29
C ASN A 363 9.74 -3.41 -7.76
N ALA A 364 9.08 -4.21 -8.61
CA ALA A 364 9.41 -4.29 -10.04
C ALA A 364 9.25 -2.95 -10.76
N GLN A 365 8.22 -2.16 -10.41
CA GLN A 365 8.05 -0.83 -10.99
C GLN A 365 9.16 0.12 -10.54
N LEU A 366 9.55 0.10 -9.25
CA LEU A 366 10.66 0.92 -8.73
C LEU A 366 12.01 0.52 -9.36
N GLN A 367 12.22 -0.76 -9.65
CA GLN A 367 13.38 -1.22 -10.39
C GLN A 367 13.44 -0.61 -11.78
N THR A 368 12.31 -0.57 -12.48
CA THR A 368 12.23 0.07 -13.80
C THR A 368 12.57 1.55 -13.73
N ILE A 369 12.03 2.26 -12.72
CA ILE A 369 12.27 3.68 -12.47
C ILE A 369 13.77 3.94 -12.22
N ALA A 370 14.40 3.18 -11.34
CA ALA A 370 15.82 3.36 -11.02
C ALA A 370 16.76 3.16 -12.22
N ASN A 371 16.34 2.36 -13.21
CA ASN A 371 17.10 2.12 -14.43
C ASN A 371 16.79 3.10 -15.55
N ASP A 372 15.74 3.90 -15.43
CA ASP A 372 15.31 4.87 -16.42
C ASP A 372 16.37 5.99 -16.58
N ARG A 373 16.64 6.36 -17.82
CA ARG A 373 17.66 7.37 -18.15
C ARG A 373 17.23 8.77 -17.72
N ASP A 374 16.00 9.13 -17.98
CA ASP A 374 15.48 10.47 -17.67
C ASP A 374 15.41 10.67 -16.16
N VAL A 375 15.08 9.61 -15.40
CA VAL A 375 15.12 9.61 -13.95
C VAL A 375 16.56 9.83 -13.45
N LYS A 376 17.53 9.12 -13.99
CA LYS A 376 18.95 9.30 -13.64
C LYS A 376 19.43 10.74 -13.89
N GLU A 377 19.07 11.30 -15.02
CA GLU A 377 19.42 12.69 -15.35
C GLU A 377 18.74 13.70 -14.41
N ARG A 378 17.46 13.49 -14.10
CA ARG A 378 16.72 14.33 -13.15
C ARG A 378 17.30 14.24 -11.74
N PHE A 379 17.58 13.05 -11.23
CA PHE A 379 18.18 12.86 -9.91
C PHE A 379 19.59 13.47 -9.86
N ALA A 380 20.43 13.22 -10.86
CA ALA A 380 21.75 13.82 -10.97
C ALA A 380 21.68 15.36 -10.94
N SER A 381 20.72 15.98 -11.65
CA SER A 381 20.58 17.45 -11.66
C SER A 381 20.33 18.08 -10.28
N ILE A 382 19.77 17.32 -9.36
CA ILE A 382 19.48 17.73 -7.97
C ILE A 382 20.46 17.14 -6.95
N GLY A 383 21.50 16.43 -7.40
CA GLY A 383 22.55 15.91 -6.53
C GLY A 383 22.15 14.67 -5.77
N ALA A 384 21.35 13.82 -6.38
CA ALA A 384 20.95 12.52 -5.87
C ALA A 384 21.19 11.44 -6.92
N ASP A 385 21.24 10.20 -6.49
CA ASP A 385 21.30 9.01 -7.33
C ASP A 385 20.02 8.20 -7.11
N PRO A 386 19.35 7.73 -8.18
CA PRO A 386 18.29 6.77 -8.04
C PRO A 386 18.86 5.44 -7.56
N ASP A 387 18.14 4.77 -6.69
CA ASP A 387 18.56 3.50 -6.08
C ASP A 387 17.45 2.47 -6.20
N HIS A 388 17.81 1.20 -6.06
CA HIS A 388 16.85 0.10 -6.01
C HIS A 388 17.41 -1.03 -5.15
N SER A 389 16.52 -1.67 -4.40
CA SER A 389 16.85 -2.86 -3.64
C SER A 389 15.70 -3.86 -3.65
N THR A 390 16.00 -5.11 -3.30
CA THR A 390 14.93 -6.05 -2.94
C THR A 390 14.31 -5.65 -1.61
N PRO A 391 13.07 -6.08 -1.30
CA PRO A 391 12.44 -5.85 0.00
C PRO A 391 13.28 -6.36 1.17
N GLU A 392 13.89 -7.54 1.02
CA GLU A 392 14.74 -8.17 2.03
C GLU A 392 16.01 -7.35 2.27
N ALA A 393 16.61 -6.83 1.21
CA ALA A 393 17.80 -5.99 1.29
C ALA A 393 17.51 -4.67 2.01
N LEU A 394 16.39 -4.00 1.69
CA LEU A 394 15.97 -2.78 2.40
C LEU A 394 15.70 -3.06 3.88
N ASN A 395 15.00 -4.15 4.20
CA ASN A 395 14.72 -4.52 5.60
C ASN A 395 16.03 -4.78 6.37
N ALA A 396 16.98 -5.50 5.78
CA ALA A 396 18.29 -5.73 6.38
C ALA A 396 19.07 -4.42 6.56
N PHE A 397 19.04 -3.53 5.57
CA PHE A 397 19.67 -2.21 5.61
C PHE A 397 19.09 -1.35 6.75
N ILE A 398 17.75 -1.28 6.90
CA ILE A 398 17.12 -0.51 7.99
C ILE A 398 17.54 -1.04 9.36
N LYS A 399 17.61 -2.37 9.54
CA LYS A 399 18.07 -2.99 10.80
C LYS A 399 19.52 -2.60 11.13
N LEU A 400 20.40 -2.61 10.14
CA LEU A 400 21.79 -2.20 10.30
C LEU A 400 21.90 -0.71 10.64
N GLU A 401 21.13 0.14 9.97
CA GLU A 401 21.10 1.58 10.26
C GLU A 401 20.57 1.85 11.67
N ILE A 402 19.50 1.19 12.11
CA ILE A 402 18.99 1.30 13.50
C ILE A 402 20.08 0.95 14.50
N ALA A 403 20.75 -0.20 14.33
CA ALA A 403 21.82 -0.64 15.26
C ALA A 403 23.02 0.32 15.26
N LYS A 404 23.42 0.80 14.10
CA LYS A 404 24.49 1.80 13.93
C LYS A 404 24.17 3.09 14.69
N TRP A 405 22.98 3.64 14.45
CA TRP A 405 22.58 4.92 15.05
C TRP A 405 22.29 4.81 16.55
N ASP A 406 21.72 3.70 17.01
CA ASP A 406 21.53 3.45 18.45
C ASP A 406 22.87 3.51 19.18
N LYS A 407 23.90 2.82 18.67
CA LYS A 407 25.24 2.83 19.25
C LYS A 407 25.86 4.23 19.25
N LEU A 408 25.78 4.96 18.13
CA LEU A 408 26.43 6.25 17.97
C LEU A 408 25.73 7.36 18.77
N LEU A 409 24.40 7.41 18.73
CA LEU A 409 23.64 8.46 19.42
C LEU A 409 23.70 8.29 20.94
N ARG A 410 23.65 7.04 21.44
CA ARG A 410 23.87 6.77 22.87
C ARG A 410 25.27 7.18 23.33
N ALA A 411 26.31 6.84 22.55
CA ALA A 411 27.67 7.23 22.87
C ALA A 411 27.89 8.74 22.86
N ALA A 412 27.17 9.46 21.98
CA ALA A 412 27.21 10.93 21.91
C ALA A 412 26.27 11.63 22.91
N GLY A 413 25.51 10.88 23.73
CA GLY A 413 24.55 11.45 24.69
C GLY A 413 23.39 12.22 24.03
N VAL A 414 23.05 11.92 22.76
CA VAL A 414 22.04 12.66 22.01
C VAL A 414 20.68 11.97 22.14
N ARG A 415 19.71 12.69 22.70
CA ARG A 415 18.31 12.32 22.82
C ARG A 415 17.41 13.52 22.55
N ILE A 416 16.17 13.25 22.22
CA ILE A 416 15.09 14.23 22.08
C ILE A 416 13.98 13.76 23.02
N ASP A 417 13.76 14.53 24.08
CA ASP A 417 12.72 14.27 25.07
C ASP A 417 11.33 14.70 24.57
#